data_4cb9d36fbc66bef3bfffc5441ea48c06
#
_entry.id   4cb9d36fbc66bef3bfffc5441ea48c06
#
_cell.length_a   1.000
_cell.length_b   1.000
_cell.length_c   1.000
_cell.angle_alpha   90.00
_cell.angle_beta   90.00
_cell.angle_gamma   90.00
#
_symmetry.space_group_name_H-M   'P 1'
#
loop_
_entity.id
_entity.type
_entity.pdbx_description
1 polymer ?
#
loop_
_entity_poly.entity_id
_entity_poly.type
_entity_poly.pdbx_seq_one_letter_code
_entity_poly.pdbx_strand_id
1 'polypeptide(L)'
;HDDIRDIFQQEQGDRKTLKQDFTPDCICTMVAKMMKPGSVLDMCSGTGILSKAAAKEHGIKICEQEFSERTIPFALLDACIDGLEGSISRADCLRGNIMQTYHLEKNNDISIPKQVEPEEMGCFDNVIMNPPYSMKFPEADEMPIMGHKIPKSKADYGFILRGVQHLKDDGRLIAILPHGVLF
;
A
#
# COMPACT_ATOMS: atom_id res chain seq x y z
N HIS A 1 -16.51 -8.01 10.04
CA HIS A 1 -15.36 -7.48 9.31
C HIS A 1 -15.66 -7.34 7.81
N ASP A 2 -16.31 -8.34 7.20
CA ASP A 2 -16.71 -8.29 5.79
C ASP A 2 -17.66 -7.12 5.52
N ASP A 3 -18.50 -6.75 6.50
CA ASP A 3 -19.48 -5.66 6.40
C ASP A 3 -18.85 -4.28 6.12
N ILE A 4 -17.68 -3.95 6.71
CA ILE A 4 -17.02 -2.66 6.51
C ILE A 4 -16.43 -2.59 5.10
N ARG A 5 -15.83 -3.66 4.62
CA ARG A 5 -15.34 -3.77 3.24
C ARG A 5 -16.48 -3.66 2.24
N ASP A 6 -17.58 -4.37 2.49
CA ASP A 6 -18.75 -4.37 1.62
C ASP A 6 -19.38 -2.97 1.56
N ILE A 7 -19.50 -2.28 2.70
CA ILE A 7 -19.97 -0.89 2.76
C ILE A 7 -19.04 0.02 1.96
N PHE A 8 -17.71 -0.08 2.16
CA PHE A 8 -16.76 0.72 1.39
C PHE A 8 -16.85 0.43 -0.11
N GLN A 9 -16.98 -0.85 -0.50
CA GLN A 9 -17.11 -1.27 -1.89
C GLN A 9 -18.40 -0.72 -2.53
N GLN A 10 -19.49 -0.68 -1.79
CA GLN A 10 -20.78 -0.19 -2.28
C GLN A 10 -20.83 1.34 -2.39
N GLU A 11 -20.27 2.03 -1.39
CA GLU A 11 -20.39 3.50 -1.25
C GLU A 11 -19.26 4.27 -1.95
N GLN A 12 -18.05 3.73 -1.96
CA GLN A 12 -16.84 4.46 -2.34
C GLN A 12 -16.09 3.85 -3.52
N GLY A 13 -16.49 2.69 -3.99
CA GLY A 13 -15.84 2.01 -5.11
C GLY A 13 -16.02 2.76 -6.43
N ASP A 14 -15.33 3.88 -6.62
CA ASP A 14 -15.33 4.60 -7.89
C ASP A 14 -14.42 3.88 -8.90
N ARG A 15 -14.92 2.71 -9.34
CA ARG A 15 -14.27 1.85 -10.33
C ARG A 15 -14.00 2.55 -11.67
N LYS A 16 -14.79 3.60 -12.00
CA LYS A 16 -14.67 4.30 -13.28
C LYS A 16 -13.55 5.34 -13.26
N THR A 17 -13.35 6.03 -12.14
CA THR A 17 -12.39 7.15 -12.05
C THR A 17 -11.04 6.71 -11.49
N LEU A 18 -11.02 5.86 -10.46
CA LEU A 18 -9.78 5.46 -9.77
C LEU A 18 -9.25 4.09 -10.18
N LYS A 19 -10.01 3.32 -10.99
CA LYS A 19 -9.65 1.94 -11.40
C LYS A 19 -9.23 1.06 -10.22
N GLN A 20 -9.84 1.27 -9.07
CA GLN A 20 -9.58 0.51 -7.86
C GLN A 20 -10.32 -0.82 -7.93
N ASP A 21 -9.59 -1.90 -8.14
CA ASP A 21 -10.08 -3.26 -7.98
C ASP A 21 -9.61 -3.82 -6.63
N PHE A 22 -10.55 -4.47 -5.92
CA PHE A 22 -10.23 -5.11 -4.64
C PHE A 22 -9.43 -6.38 -4.87
N THR A 23 -8.36 -6.55 -4.10
CA THR A 23 -7.54 -7.76 -4.17
C THR A 23 -8.30 -8.93 -3.55
N PRO A 24 -8.54 -10.04 -4.28
CA PRO A 24 -9.18 -11.24 -3.72
C PRO A 24 -8.38 -11.85 -2.57
N ASP A 25 -9.05 -12.43 -1.56
CA ASP A 25 -8.41 -13.00 -0.37
C ASP A 25 -7.40 -14.10 -0.68
N CYS A 26 -7.65 -14.91 -1.72
CA CYS A 26 -6.69 -15.92 -2.16
C CYS A 26 -5.38 -15.31 -2.68
N ILE A 27 -5.44 -14.14 -3.33
CA ILE A 27 -4.27 -13.40 -3.79
C ILE A 27 -3.55 -12.78 -2.59
N CYS A 28 -4.28 -12.20 -1.62
CA CYS A 28 -3.69 -11.66 -0.39
C CYS A 28 -2.93 -12.75 0.38
N THR A 29 -3.51 -13.93 0.53
CA THR A 29 -2.87 -15.09 1.17
C THR A 29 -1.64 -15.55 0.39
N MET A 30 -1.70 -15.57 -0.94
CA MET A 30 -0.56 -15.92 -1.77
C MET A 30 0.59 -14.92 -1.60
N VAL A 31 0.29 -13.61 -1.67
CA VAL A 31 1.29 -12.55 -1.48
C VAL A 31 1.95 -12.67 -0.11
N ALA A 32 1.18 -12.83 0.97
CA ALA A 32 1.70 -13.01 2.31
C ALA A 32 2.67 -14.20 2.40
N LYS A 33 2.33 -15.35 1.81
CA LYS A 33 3.19 -16.54 1.78
C LYS A 33 4.44 -16.39 0.91
N MET A 34 4.44 -15.48 -0.06
CA MET A 34 5.61 -15.17 -0.88
C MET A 34 6.60 -14.24 -0.18
N MET A 35 6.21 -13.57 0.90
CA MET A 35 7.09 -12.72 1.69
C MET A 35 8.17 -13.54 2.40
N LYS A 36 9.27 -12.88 2.73
CA LYS A 36 10.26 -13.40 3.68
C LYS A 36 10.00 -12.82 5.08
N PRO A 37 10.52 -13.42 6.15
CA PRO A 37 10.44 -12.83 7.48
C PRO A 37 11.04 -11.41 7.50
N GLY A 38 10.40 -10.46 8.20
CA GLY A 38 10.91 -9.11 8.37
C GLY A 38 9.84 -8.03 8.19
N SER A 39 10.28 -6.79 8.02
CA SER A 39 9.42 -5.62 7.86
C SER A 39 8.71 -5.60 6.51
N VAL A 40 7.53 -4.97 6.46
CA VAL A 40 6.74 -4.83 5.23
C VAL A 40 6.30 -3.38 5.02
N LEU A 41 6.36 -2.94 3.77
CA LEU A 41 5.67 -1.75 3.28
C LEU A 41 4.62 -2.18 2.25
N ASP A 42 3.37 -1.81 2.48
CA ASP A 42 2.26 -1.96 1.52
C ASP A 42 2.05 -0.63 0.81
N MET A 43 2.48 -0.55 -0.44
CA MET A 43 2.31 0.63 -1.27
C MET A 43 0.99 0.57 -2.03
N CYS A 44 0.22 1.65 -2.03
CA CYS A 44 -1.12 1.70 -2.61
C CYS A 44 -2.08 0.72 -1.89
N SER A 45 -2.03 0.74 -0.54
CA SER A 45 -2.65 -0.28 0.32
C SER A 45 -4.18 -0.36 0.21
N GLY A 46 -4.85 0.69 -0.27
CA GLY A 46 -6.30 0.76 -0.24
C GLY A 46 -6.81 0.68 1.21
N THR A 47 -7.66 -0.30 1.50
CA THR A 47 -8.14 -0.58 2.87
C THR A 47 -7.21 -1.48 3.68
N GLY A 48 -5.98 -1.76 3.20
CA GLY A 48 -4.96 -2.50 3.94
C GLY A 48 -5.09 -4.03 3.91
N ILE A 49 -5.79 -4.59 2.92
CA ILE A 49 -6.06 -6.03 2.91
C ILE A 49 -4.79 -6.89 2.71
N LEU A 50 -3.82 -6.40 1.92
CA LEU A 50 -2.54 -7.09 1.71
C LEU A 50 -1.69 -7.09 2.98
N SER A 51 -1.54 -5.92 3.62
CA SER A 51 -0.79 -5.78 4.87
C SER A 51 -1.43 -6.54 6.03
N LYS A 52 -2.78 -6.58 6.10
CA LYS A 52 -3.52 -7.40 7.06
C LYS A 52 -3.23 -8.90 6.90
N ALA A 53 -3.22 -9.38 5.65
CA ALA A 53 -2.85 -10.78 5.37
C ALA A 53 -1.38 -11.06 5.76
N ALA A 54 -0.47 -10.12 5.49
CA ALA A 54 0.92 -10.20 5.89
C ALA A 54 1.09 -10.22 7.42
N ALA A 55 0.40 -9.34 8.13
CA ALA A 55 0.42 -9.28 9.60
C ALA A 55 -0.10 -10.59 10.22
N LYS A 56 -1.18 -11.16 9.66
CA LYS A 56 -1.75 -12.44 10.10
C LYS A 56 -0.81 -13.62 9.88
N GLU A 57 -0.11 -13.68 8.74
CA GLU A 57 0.80 -14.79 8.39
C GLU A 57 2.10 -14.71 9.19
N HIS A 58 2.65 -13.51 9.41
CA HIS A 58 4.00 -13.32 9.95
C HIS A 58 4.07 -12.68 11.34
N GLY A 59 2.94 -12.23 11.91
CA GLY A 59 2.91 -11.55 13.21
C GLY A 59 3.70 -10.22 13.23
N ILE A 60 3.70 -9.48 12.14
CA ILE A 60 4.50 -8.25 11.95
C ILE A 60 3.65 -7.00 12.06
N LYS A 61 4.32 -5.87 12.33
CA LYS A 61 3.70 -4.55 12.24
C LYS A 61 3.50 -4.15 10.78
N ILE A 62 2.38 -3.47 10.50
CA ILE A 62 2.08 -2.97 9.16
C ILE A 62 2.73 -1.60 8.94
N CYS A 63 3.11 -1.32 7.69
CA CYS A 63 3.42 0.02 7.23
C CYS A 63 2.73 0.22 5.88
N GLU A 64 1.81 1.17 5.81
CA GLU A 64 0.91 1.36 4.66
C GLU A 64 1.04 2.76 4.08
N GLN A 65 0.92 2.83 2.74
CA GLN A 65 0.78 4.07 2.00
C GLN A 65 -0.47 4.03 1.13
N GLU A 66 -1.38 4.97 1.32
CA GLU A 66 -2.60 5.14 0.52
C GLU A 66 -2.75 6.61 0.10
N PHE A 67 -3.11 6.84 -1.16
CA PHE A 67 -3.28 8.20 -1.70
C PHE A 67 -4.64 8.81 -1.36
N SER A 68 -5.69 8.01 -1.38
CA SER A 68 -7.06 8.47 -1.25
C SER A 68 -7.39 8.90 0.17
N GLU A 69 -7.68 10.19 0.36
CA GLU A 69 -8.17 10.73 1.63
C GLU A 69 -9.45 10.05 2.11
N ARG A 70 -10.29 9.59 1.19
CA ARG A 70 -11.54 8.91 1.50
C ARG A 70 -11.32 7.48 2.00
N THR A 71 -10.24 6.84 1.57
CA THR A 71 -9.92 5.46 1.93
C THR A 71 -9.25 5.35 3.30
N ILE A 72 -8.45 6.34 3.69
CA ILE A 72 -7.70 6.36 4.96
C ILE A 72 -8.57 6.05 6.20
N PRO A 73 -9.76 6.67 6.39
CA PRO A 73 -10.60 6.36 7.56
C PRO A 73 -11.03 4.88 7.63
N PHE A 74 -11.27 4.24 6.48
CA PHE A 74 -11.64 2.82 6.42
C PHE A 74 -10.44 1.93 6.73
N ALA A 75 -9.26 2.23 6.19
CA ALA A 75 -8.03 1.51 6.51
C ALA A 75 -7.71 1.60 8.01
N LEU A 76 -7.81 2.78 8.60
CA LEU A 76 -7.64 3.00 10.04
C LEU A 76 -8.65 2.20 10.86
N LEU A 77 -9.94 2.27 10.50
CA LEU A 77 -11.00 1.57 11.23
C LEU A 77 -10.78 0.05 11.21
N ASP A 78 -10.49 -0.52 10.03
CA ASP A 78 -10.27 -1.96 9.86
C ASP A 78 -9.03 -2.42 10.64
N ALA A 79 -7.91 -1.70 10.53
CA ALA A 79 -6.70 -1.99 11.26
C ALA A 79 -6.87 -1.87 12.79
N CYS A 80 -7.65 -0.87 13.26
CA CYS A 80 -7.94 -0.68 14.68
C CYS A 80 -8.77 -1.82 15.26
N ILE A 81 -9.82 -2.24 14.55
CA ILE A 81 -10.70 -3.36 14.98
C ILE A 81 -9.91 -4.67 15.05
N ASP A 82 -8.98 -4.90 14.13
CA ASP A 82 -8.14 -6.09 14.12
C ASP A 82 -6.95 -6.03 15.10
N GLY A 83 -6.79 -4.92 15.83
CA GLY A 83 -5.70 -4.73 16.77
C GLY A 83 -4.32 -4.76 16.12
N LEU A 84 -4.20 -4.27 14.88
CA LEU A 84 -2.93 -4.21 14.16
C LEU A 84 -2.06 -3.08 14.70
N GLU A 85 -0.75 -3.30 14.75
CA GLU A 85 0.25 -2.29 15.11
C GLU A 85 1.02 -1.85 13.88
N GLY A 86 1.51 -0.61 13.90
CA GLY A 86 2.35 -0.08 12.83
C GLY A 86 1.98 1.34 12.42
N SER A 87 1.95 1.61 11.13
CA SER A 87 1.62 2.95 10.62
C SER A 87 0.81 2.89 9.33
N ILE A 88 -0.09 3.87 9.18
CA ILE A 88 -0.83 4.12 7.95
C ILE A 88 -0.59 5.56 7.55
N SER A 89 -0.11 5.78 6.32
CA SER A 89 0.19 7.12 5.81
C SER A 89 -0.64 7.45 4.59
N ARG A 90 -1.20 8.65 4.56
CA ARG A 90 -1.69 9.23 3.33
C ARG A 90 -0.49 9.72 2.52
N ALA A 91 -0.23 9.09 1.37
CA ALA A 91 0.97 9.35 0.59
C ALA A 91 0.74 9.24 -0.92
N ASP A 92 1.43 10.09 -1.69
CA ASP A 92 1.59 9.92 -3.13
C ASP A 92 2.85 9.11 -3.40
N CYS A 93 2.69 7.81 -3.61
CA CYS A 93 3.82 6.91 -3.82
C CYS A 93 4.65 7.27 -5.06
N LEU A 94 4.04 7.77 -6.14
CA LEU A 94 4.77 8.16 -7.35
C LEU A 94 5.63 9.40 -7.12
N ARG A 95 5.09 10.42 -6.45
CA ARG A 95 5.82 11.65 -6.16
C ARG A 95 6.71 11.52 -4.92
N GLY A 96 6.52 10.46 -4.12
CA GLY A 96 7.27 10.24 -2.88
C GLY A 96 6.93 11.26 -1.79
N ASN A 97 5.68 11.74 -1.77
CA ASN A 97 5.22 12.75 -0.83
C ASN A 97 4.29 12.14 0.22
N ILE A 98 4.62 12.28 1.51
CA ILE A 98 3.81 11.84 2.63
C ILE A 98 3.09 13.05 3.20
N MET A 99 1.75 13.00 3.22
CA MET A 99 0.89 14.12 3.62
C MET A 99 0.43 14.02 5.07
N GLN A 100 0.17 12.79 5.55
CA GLN A 100 -0.29 12.51 6.90
C GLN A 100 0.20 11.13 7.31
N THR A 101 0.48 10.94 8.61
CA THR A 101 0.85 9.62 9.16
C THR A 101 0.09 9.38 10.44
N TYR A 102 -0.36 8.13 10.62
CA TYR A 102 -1.01 7.64 11.83
C TYR A 102 -0.24 6.42 12.33
N HIS A 103 0.19 6.48 13.59
CA HIS A 103 0.71 5.32 14.30
C HIS A 103 -0.44 4.55 14.95
N LEU A 104 -0.39 3.24 14.87
CA LEU A 104 -1.36 2.32 15.48
C LEU A 104 -0.72 1.69 16.71
N GLU A 105 -1.22 2.05 17.88
CA GLU A 105 -0.76 1.52 19.17
C GLU A 105 -1.78 0.52 19.71
N LYS A 106 -1.35 -0.72 19.98
CA LYS A 106 -2.23 -1.76 20.50
C LYS A 106 -2.72 -1.43 21.91
N ASN A 107 -4.02 -1.54 22.10
CA ASN A 107 -4.69 -1.38 23.40
C ASN A 107 -5.68 -2.54 23.60
N ASN A 108 -5.28 -3.57 24.34
CA ASN A 108 -5.98 -4.84 24.45
C ASN A 108 -6.19 -5.52 23.08
N ASP A 109 -7.44 -5.74 22.69
CA ASP A 109 -7.80 -6.43 21.44
C ASP A 109 -7.96 -5.49 20.23
N ILE A 110 -7.86 -4.18 20.46
CA ILE A 110 -7.98 -3.15 19.42
C ILE A 110 -6.71 -2.31 19.34
N SER A 111 -6.58 -1.51 18.30
CA SER A 111 -5.54 -0.48 18.23
C SER A 111 -6.13 0.92 18.23
N ILE A 112 -5.36 1.88 18.70
CA ILE A 112 -5.74 3.30 18.77
C ILE A 112 -4.85 4.06 17.78
N PRO A 113 -5.43 4.78 16.80
CA PRO A 113 -4.67 5.56 15.86
C PRO A 113 -4.28 6.90 16.50
N LYS A 114 -3.02 7.30 16.33
CA LYS A 114 -2.49 8.58 16.75
C LYS A 114 -1.84 9.27 15.56
N GLN A 115 -2.36 10.42 15.17
CA GLN A 115 -1.73 11.21 14.13
C GLN A 115 -0.38 11.75 14.62
N VAL A 116 0.63 11.64 13.78
CA VAL A 116 2.00 12.13 14.00
C VAL A 116 2.44 12.97 12.81
N GLU A 117 3.57 13.67 12.94
CA GLU A 117 4.18 14.35 11.80
C GLU A 117 4.59 13.32 10.74
N PRO A 118 4.48 13.65 9.45
CA PRO A 118 4.93 12.77 8.37
C PRO A 118 6.41 12.41 8.52
N GLU A 119 6.70 11.11 8.42
CA GLU A 119 8.05 10.58 8.53
C GLU A 119 8.52 10.01 7.19
N GLU A 120 9.80 10.17 6.88
CA GLU A 120 10.38 9.54 5.69
C GLU A 120 10.33 8.02 5.81
N MET A 121 9.96 7.35 4.71
CA MET A 121 9.95 5.89 4.65
C MET A 121 11.38 5.37 4.53
N GLY A 122 11.73 4.45 5.40
CA GLY A 122 12.99 3.71 5.32
C GLY A 122 12.96 2.59 4.28
N CYS A 123 13.86 1.61 4.46
CA CYS A 123 13.91 0.40 3.65
C CYS A 123 13.35 -0.81 4.41
N PHE A 124 12.69 -1.69 3.65
CA PHE A 124 11.93 -2.83 4.18
C PHE A 124 12.46 -4.15 3.63
N ASP A 125 12.21 -5.22 4.36
CA ASP A 125 12.51 -6.59 3.92
C ASP A 125 11.57 -7.03 2.80
N ASN A 126 10.34 -6.53 2.82
CA ASN A 126 9.33 -6.76 1.80
C ASN A 126 8.64 -5.46 1.42
N VAL A 127 8.41 -5.26 0.13
CA VAL A 127 7.48 -4.26 -0.39
C VAL A 127 6.40 -5.01 -1.16
N ILE A 128 5.15 -4.80 -0.77
CA ILE A 128 3.99 -5.38 -1.44
C ILE A 128 3.15 -4.26 -2.04
N MET A 129 2.47 -4.51 -3.15
CA MET A 129 1.62 -3.50 -3.76
C MET A 129 0.60 -4.07 -4.75
N ASN A 130 -0.55 -3.41 -4.81
CA ASN A 130 -1.53 -3.54 -5.89
C ASN A 130 -1.88 -2.13 -6.38
N PRO A 131 -1.00 -1.49 -7.19
CA PRO A 131 -1.19 -0.11 -7.64
C PRO A 131 -2.32 0.01 -8.66
N PRO A 132 -2.87 1.22 -8.89
CA PRO A 132 -3.85 1.45 -9.93
C PRO A 132 -3.25 1.18 -11.32
N TYR A 133 -3.95 0.35 -12.12
CA TYR A 133 -3.45 -0.13 -13.41
C TYR A 133 -3.54 0.91 -14.51
N SER A 134 -2.52 0.94 -15.37
CA SER A 134 -2.48 1.77 -16.58
C SER A 134 -2.79 3.26 -16.31
N MET A 135 -2.39 3.74 -15.17
CA MET A 135 -2.49 5.14 -14.82
C MET A 135 -1.50 5.98 -15.64
N LYS A 136 -1.90 7.19 -15.99
CA LYS A 136 -0.98 8.17 -16.61
C LYS A 136 -0.17 8.89 -15.52
N PHE A 137 1.08 9.18 -15.83
CA PHE A 137 1.96 10.02 -15.02
C PHE A 137 2.52 11.18 -15.87
N PRO A 138 1.75 12.26 -16.04
CA PRO A 138 2.10 13.36 -16.94
C PRO A 138 3.45 14.00 -16.60
N GLU A 139 3.80 14.09 -15.31
CA GLU A 139 5.03 14.71 -14.80
C GLU A 139 6.25 13.78 -14.86
N ALA A 140 6.14 12.60 -15.46
CA ALA A 140 7.20 11.60 -15.49
C ALA A 140 8.55 12.09 -16.07
N ASP A 141 8.52 13.01 -17.04
CA ASP A 141 9.74 13.59 -17.63
C ASP A 141 10.48 14.50 -16.65
N GLU A 142 9.75 15.15 -15.74
CA GLU A 142 10.26 16.13 -14.76
C GLU A 142 10.67 15.45 -13.45
N MET A 143 10.17 14.22 -13.23
CA MET A 143 10.37 13.47 -12.00
C MET A 143 10.95 12.07 -12.26
N PRO A 144 12.23 11.97 -12.64
CA PRO A 144 12.87 10.67 -12.79
C PRO A 144 12.92 9.94 -11.44
N ILE A 145 12.60 8.65 -11.42
CA ILE A 145 12.69 7.80 -10.22
C ILE A 145 13.97 6.98 -10.31
N MET A 146 14.82 7.06 -9.29
CA MET A 146 16.14 6.41 -9.29
C MET A 146 17.00 6.72 -10.55
N GLY A 147 16.85 7.93 -11.10
CA GLY A 147 17.54 8.32 -12.35
C GLY A 147 16.91 7.80 -13.64
N HIS A 148 15.84 7.01 -13.56
CA HIS A 148 15.13 6.46 -14.72
C HIS A 148 13.94 7.32 -15.12
N LYS A 149 13.79 7.54 -16.43
CA LYS A 149 12.59 8.18 -16.99
C LYS A 149 11.46 7.16 -17.11
N ILE A 150 10.27 7.56 -16.67
CA ILE A 150 9.08 6.73 -16.72
C ILE A 150 8.24 7.15 -17.95
N PRO A 151 7.68 6.21 -18.73
CA PRO A 151 6.74 6.57 -19.78
C PRO A 151 5.48 7.24 -19.20
N LYS A 152 5.10 8.41 -19.70
CA LYS A 152 3.92 9.17 -19.22
C LYS A 152 2.62 8.37 -19.25
N SER A 153 2.53 7.38 -20.13
CA SER A 153 1.35 6.52 -20.30
C SER A 153 1.30 5.31 -19.37
N LYS A 154 2.39 5.03 -18.63
CA LYS A 154 2.55 3.79 -17.84
C LYS A 154 3.18 4.07 -16.48
N ALA A 155 2.38 4.60 -15.54
CA ALA A 155 2.82 4.81 -14.15
C ALA A 155 3.22 3.50 -13.44
N ASP A 156 2.78 2.35 -13.95
CA ASP A 156 3.11 1.02 -13.42
C ASP A 156 4.62 0.86 -13.17
N TYR A 157 5.46 1.29 -14.12
CA TYR A 157 6.92 1.28 -13.95
C TYR A 157 7.41 2.21 -12.84
N GLY A 158 6.73 3.34 -12.65
CA GLY A 158 7.03 4.28 -11.55
C GLY A 158 6.79 3.65 -10.20
N PHE A 159 5.66 2.97 -10.02
CA PHE A 159 5.36 2.22 -8.78
C PHE A 159 6.39 1.14 -8.51
N ILE A 160 6.81 0.38 -9.53
CA ILE A 160 7.86 -0.64 -9.39
C ILE A 160 9.17 -0.02 -8.89
N LEU A 161 9.64 1.07 -9.54
CA LEU A 161 10.88 1.73 -9.15
C LEU A 161 10.82 2.33 -7.74
N ARG A 162 9.68 2.91 -7.35
CA ARG A 162 9.47 3.37 -5.98
C ARG A 162 9.50 2.21 -4.99
N GLY A 163 8.87 1.08 -5.34
CA GLY A 163 8.95 -0.12 -4.51
C GLY A 163 10.39 -0.61 -4.34
N VAL A 164 11.18 -0.65 -5.41
CA VAL A 164 12.60 -1.01 -5.36
C VAL A 164 13.41 -0.02 -4.49
N GLN A 165 13.10 1.28 -4.56
CA GLN A 165 13.77 2.31 -3.73
C GLN A 165 13.59 2.08 -2.22
N HIS A 166 12.49 1.45 -1.83
CA HIS A 166 12.17 1.13 -0.44
C HIS A 166 12.58 -0.28 -0.02
N LEU A 167 13.32 -1.02 -0.84
CA LEU A 167 13.85 -2.32 -0.48
C LEU A 167 15.22 -2.23 0.19
N LYS A 168 15.45 -3.09 1.17
CA LYS A 168 16.82 -3.44 1.60
C LYS A 168 17.52 -4.22 0.49
N ASP A 169 18.85 -4.33 0.56
CA ASP A 169 19.67 -4.98 -0.48
C ASP A 169 19.21 -6.40 -0.84
N ASP A 170 18.74 -7.17 0.15
CA ASP A 170 18.20 -8.52 -0.04
C ASP A 170 16.67 -8.56 0.04
N GLY A 171 15.99 -7.40 -0.06
CA GLY A 171 14.56 -7.24 0.04
C GLY A 171 13.79 -7.91 -1.10
N ARG A 172 12.50 -8.13 -0.88
CA ARG A 172 11.59 -8.74 -1.87
C ARG A 172 10.47 -7.78 -2.24
N LEU A 173 10.32 -7.50 -3.54
CA LEU A 173 9.18 -6.79 -4.10
C LEU A 173 8.15 -7.79 -4.63
N ILE A 174 6.90 -7.67 -4.21
CA ILE A 174 5.77 -8.45 -4.70
C ILE A 174 4.71 -7.46 -5.18
N ALA A 175 4.47 -7.41 -6.48
CA ALA A 175 3.54 -6.47 -7.10
C ALA A 175 2.48 -7.21 -7.92
N ILE A 176 1.22 -6.79 -7.77
CA ILE A 176 0.11 -7.24 -8.61
C ILE A 176 -0.03 -6.22 -9.73
N LEU A 177 0.25 -6.64 -10.96
CA LEU A 177 0.38 -5.73 -12.10
C LEU A 177 -0.38 -6.29 -13.32
N PRO A 178 -0.80 -5.41 -14.26
CA PRO A 178 -1.39 -5.87 -15.50
C PRO A 178 -0.33 -6.57 -16.36
N HIS A 179 -0.76 -7.61 -17.09
CA HIS A 179 0.11 -8.44 -17.95
C HIS A 179 0.97 -7.61 -18.93
N GLY A 180 0.47 -6.47 -19.42
CA GLY A 180 1.17 -5.59 -20.34
C GLY A 180 2.42 -4.89 -19.80
N VAL A 181 2.74 -5.06 -18.51
CA VAL A 181 4.00 -4.55 -17.91
C VAL A 181 5.20 -5.43 -18.30
N LEU A 182 4.94 -6.68 -18.71
CA LEU A 182 5.97 -7.65 -19.07
C LEU A 182 6.41 -7.54 -20.54
N PHE A 183 5.80 -6.63 -21.35
CA PHE A 183 6.06 -6.49 -22.79
C PHE A 183 6.29 -5.05 -23.21
#